data_2bded035b657d68d6d6441de33f25c3f
#
_entry.id   2bded035b657d68d6d6441de33f25c3f
#
_cell.length_a   1.000
_cell.length_b   1.000
_cell.length_c   1.000
_cell.angle_alpha   90.00
_cell.angle_beta   90.00
_cell.angle_gamma   90.00
#
_symmetry.space_group_name_H-M   'P 1'
#
loop_
_entity.id
_entity.type
_entity.pdbx_description
1 polymer ?
#
loop_
_entity_poly.entity_id
_entity_poly.type
_entity_poly.pdbx_seq_one_letter_code
_entity_poly.pdbx_strand_id
1 'polypeptide(L)'
;MFLKLFFIIFFNTIFLSNLYAHHPGNKIEAKIPYPIINIKVSRDKIEGYNLFFDLQNFKLSPENIEIRNKNNSGYLQLFINDIKISRIYSSWFHAPERFFSQKENSIKIKLFTNFHDELTIDNQPIEFEFKVLK
;
A
#
# COMPACT_ATOMS: atom_id res chain seq x y z
N MET A 1 -66.50 -8.00 -16.29
CA MET A 1 -65.47 -8.94 -15.93
C MET A 1 -64.14 -8.18 -16.10
N PHE A 2 -63.63 -7.65 -15.01
CA PHE A 2 -62.44 -6.78 -15.06
C PHE A 2 -61.16 -7.62 -14.90
N LEU A 3 -60.41 -7.71 -15.99
CA LEU A 3 -59.09 -8.29 -15.99
C LEU A 3 -58.13 -7.26 -15.35
N LYS A 4 -57.84 -7.42 -14.06
CA LYS A 4 -56.81 -6.65 -13.40
C LYS A 4 -55.47 -7.19 -13.88
N LEU A 5 -54.89 -6.46 -14.83
CA LEU A 5 -53.55 -6.65 -15.26
C LEU A 5 -52.64 -6.24 -14.09
N PHE A 6 -52.16 -7.21 -13.37
CA PHE A 6 -51.18 -7.00 -12.30
C PHE A 6 -49.81 -6.76 -12.97
N PHE A 7 -49.48 -5.49 -13.13
CA PHE A 7 -48.18 -5.09 -13.62
C PHE A 7 -47.18 -5.30 -12.46
N ILE A 8 -46.61 -6.48 -12.40
CA ILE A 8 -45.46 -6.73 -11.50
C ILE A 8 -44.28 -6.02 -12.13
N ILE A 9 -44.07 -4.78 -11.66
CA ILE A 9 -42.80 -4.09 -11.89
C ILE A 9 -41.76 -4.83 -11.06
N PHE A 10 -41.08 -5.75 -11.71
CA PHE A 10 -39.89 -6.35 -11.18
C PHE A 10 -38.84 -5.25 -11.15
N PHE A 11 -38.80 -4.52 -10.03
CA PHE A 11 -37.74 -3.57 -9.76
C PHE A 11 -36.47 -4.40 -9.53
N ASN A 12 -35.81 -4.73 -10.65
CA ASN A 12 -34.45 -5.25 -10.60
C ASN A 12 -33.58 -4.14 -10.05
N THR A 13 -33.48 -4.06 -8.74
CA THR A 13 -32.38 -3.36 -8.08
C THR A 13 -31.13 -4.15 -8.41
N ILE A 14 -30.53 -3.78 -9.53
CA ILE A 14 -29.15 -4.13 -9.82
C ILE A 14 -28.37 -3.43 -8.71
N PHE A 15 -28.10 -4.16 -7.63
CA PHE A 15 -27.00 -3.84 -6.75
C PHE A 15 -25.74 -3.91 -7.62
N LEU A 16 -25.40 -2.77 -8.20
CA LEU A 16 -24.04 -2.52 -8.62
C LEU A 16 -23.22 -2.51 -7.34
N SER A 17 -22.92 -3.71 -6.84
CA SER A 17 -21.78 -3.88 -5.98
C SER A 17 -20.61 -3.33 -6.80
N ASN A 18 -20.12 -2.15 -6.42
CA ASN A 18 -18.81 -1.69 -6.83
C ASN A 18 -17.86 -2.75 -6.29
N LEU A 19 -17.69 -3.81 -7.06
CA LEU A 19 -16.52 -4.64 -7.00
C LEU A 19 -15.36 -3.72 -7.37
N TYR A 20 -14.83 -3.04 -6.37
CA TYR A 20 -13.46 -2.60 -6.46
C TYR A 20 -12.67 -3.89 -6.67
N ALA A 21 -12.52 -4.24 -7.93
CA ALA A 21 -11.55 -5.23 -8.30
C ALA A 21 -10.21 -4.66 -7.85
N HIS A 22 -9.80 -5.04 -6.64
CA HIS A 22 -8.39 -5.03 -6.30
C HIS A 22 -7.76 -5.98 -7.32
N HIS A 23 -7.32 -5.41 -8.43
CA HIS A 23 -6.37 -6.13 -9.25
C HIS A 23 -5.21 -6.43 -8.31
N PRO A 24 -4.93 -7.70 -7.99
CA PRO A 24 -3.70 -8.01 -7.29
C PRO A 24 -2.60 -7.40 -8.16
N GLY A 25 -1.86 -6.43 -7.61
CA GLY A 25 -0.78 -5.79 -8.35
C GLY A 25 0.10 -6.88 -8.92
N ASN A 26 0.55 -6.71 -10.16
CA ASN A 26 1.49 -7.64 -10.74
C ASN A 26 2.74 -7.68 -9.85
N LYS A 27 3.41 -8.81 -9.82
CA LYS A 27 4.73 -8.94 -9.22
C LYS A 27 5.79 -8.77 -10.30
N ILE A 28 6.87 -8.10 -9.97
CA ILE A 28 8.01 -7.92 -10.86
C ILE A 28 9.31 -8.15 -10.11
N GLU A 29 10.22 -8.94 -10.69
CA GLU A 29 11.51 -9.19 -10.08
C GLU A 29 12.38 -7.92 -10.08
N ALA A 30 12.98 -7.64 -8.93
CA ALA A 30 13.96 -6.58 -8.78
C ALA A 30 15.24 -6.91 -9.55
N LYS A 31 15.95 -5.86 -9.96
CA LYS A 31 17.25 -5.99 -10.64
C LYS A 31 18.40 -5.96 -9.63
N ILE A 32 19.46 -6.66 -9.96
CA ILE A 32 20.73 -6.62 -9.21
C ILE A 32 21.41 -5.26 -9.44
N PRO A 33 21.97 -4.60 -8.41
CA PRO A 33 21.95 -4.98 -7.00
C PRO A 33 20.55 -4.85 -6.39
N TYR A 34 20.17 -5.82 -5.56
CA TYR A 34 18.84 -5.85 -4.99
C TYR A 34 18.59 -4.70 -3.99
N PRO A 35 17.34 -4.18 -3.97
CA PRO A 35 16.94 -3.17 -2.99
C PRO A 35 17.06 -3.67 -1.55
N ILE A 36 17.49 -2.79 -0.66
CA ILE A 36 17.52 -3.01 0.78
C ILE A 36 16.73 -1.89 1.44
N ILE A 37 15.86 -2.24 2.39
CA ILE A 37 15.10 -1.30 3.20
C ILE A 37 15.57 -1.40 4.64
N ASN A 38 15.94 -0.28 5.24
CA ASN A 38 16.10 -0.13 6.68
C ASN A 38 15.17 0.97 7.18
N ILE A 39 14.53 0.74 8.32
CA ILE A 39 13.58 1.68 8.90
C ILE A 39 13.96 1.96 10.34
N LYS A 40 14.06 3.24 10.67
CA LYS A 40 14.14 3.72 12.04
C LYS A 40 12.80 4.33 12.43
N VAL A 41 12.28 3.92 13.58
CA VAL A 41 11.03 4.43 14.14
C VAL A 41 11.34 5.15 15.43
N SER A 42 10.77 6.32 15.61
CA SER A 42 10.81 7.06 16.86
C SER A 42 9.43 7.59 17.20
N ARG A 43 9.07 7.54 18.51
CA ARG A 43 7.85 8.18 18.96
C ARG A 43 7.97 9.68 18.79
N ASP A 44 6.94 10.31 18.23
CA ASP A 44 6.86 11.76 18.16
C ASP A 44 6.54 12.35 19.54
N LYS A 45 7.05 13.53 19.82
CA LYS A 45 6.85 14.19 21.12
C LYS A 45 5.41 14.67 21.34
N ILE A 46 4.70 14.93 20.25
CA ILE A 46 3.31 15.43 20.29
C ILE A 46 2.38 14.22 20.18
N GLU A 47 2.44 13.47 19.07
CA GLU A 47 1.60 12.32 18.85
C GLU A 47 2.11 11.47 17.68
N GLY A 48 1.84 10.15 17.69
CA GLY A 48 2.20 9.23 16.61
C GLY A 48 3.68 8.86 16.57
N TYR A 49 4.15 8.50 15.38
CA TYR A 49 5.50 8.00 15.15
C TYR A 49 6.13 8.62 13.91
N ASN A 50 7.42 8.89 13.99
CA ASN A 50 8.25 9.30 12.87
C ASN A 50 8.97 8.09 12.29
N LEU A 51 8.77 7.84 11.01
CA LEU A 51 9.38 6.75 10.27
C LEU A 51 10.45 7.34 9.36
N PHE A 52 11.67 6.85 9.48
CA PHE A 52 12.79 7.24 8.63
C PHE A 52 13.23 6.04 7.80
N PHE A 53 13.34 6.23 6.49
CA PHE A 53 13.64 5.18 5.53
C PHE A 53 15.05 5.36 4.98
N ASP A 54 15.88 4.35 5.16
CA ASP A 54 17.17 4.23 4.49
C ASP A 54 17.07 3.16 3.42
N LEU A 55 17.22 3.59 2.17
CA LEU A 55 17.03 2.74 0.99
C LEU A 55 18.37 2.62 0.25
N GLN A 56 18.76 1.39 -0.02
CA GLN A 56 19.89 1.10 -0.89
C GLN A 56 19.38 0.41 -2.15
N ASN A 57 19.98 0.74 -3.30
CA ASN A 57 19.68 0.16 -4.60
C ASN A 57 18.20 0.32 -5.03
N PHE A 58 17.49 1.30 -4.48
CA PHE A 58 16.13 1.67 -4.85
C PHE A 58 16.00 3.20 -4.89
N LYS A 59 15.40 3.71 -5.96
CA LYS A 59 15.16 5.14 -6.12
C LYS A 59 13.69 5.48 -5.95
N LEU A 60 13.38 6.37 -5.02
CA LEU A 60 12.08 7.02 -4.95
C LEU A 60 11.96 7.96 -6.15
N SER A 61 10.93 7.77 -6.99
CA SER A 61 10.86 8.45 -8.29
C SER A 61 9.44 8.92 -8.63
N PRO A 62 8.93 9.95 -7.92
CA PRO A 62 7.62 10.52 -8.23
C PRO A 62 7.55 11.12 -9.64
N GLU A 63 8.69 11.52 -10.20
CA GLU A 63 8.81 12.06 -11.54
C GLU A 63 8.58 11.04 -12.66
N ASN A 64 8.65 9.74 -12.36
CA ASN A 64 8.54 8.66 -13.34
C ASN A 64 7.21 7.90 -13.27
N ILE A 65 6.13 8.57 -12.92
CA ILE A 65 4.80 7.94 -12.66
C ILE A 65 4.29 7.11 -13.85
N GLU A 66 4.67 7.42 -15.07
CA GLU A 66 4.20 6.70 -16.26
C GLU A 66 5.29 5.84 -16.93
N ILE A 67 6.45 5.71 -16.33
CA ILE A 67 7.56 4.94 -16.90
C ILE A 67 7.62 3.58 -16.25
N ARG A 68 7.37 2.54 -17.04
CA ARG A 68 7.42 1.16 -16.58
C ARG A 68 8.84 0.77 -16.18
N ASN A 69 8.97 0.40 -14.92
CA ASN A 69 10.13 -0.11 -14.22
C ASN A 69 11.50 0.17 -14.87
N LYS A 70 12.04 1.33 -14.57
CA LYS A 70 13.40 1.68 -14.91
C LYS A 70 14.29 1.46 -13.66
N ASN A 71 14.83 0.23 -13.50
CA ASN A 71 15.84 -0.06 -12.48
C ASN A 71 15.42 0.18 -11.03
N ASN A 72 14.73 -0.73 -10.38
CA ASN A 72 14.42 -0.64 -8.95
C ASN A 72 14.04 0.78 -8.52
N SER A 73 12.98 1.31 -9.11
CA SER A 73 12.49 2.65 -8.80
C SER A 73 10.96 2.67 -8.64
N GLY A 74 10.48 3.60 -7.82
CA GLY A 74 9.05 3.72 -7.55
C GLY A 74 8.76 4.36 -6.21
N TYR A 75 7.99 3.70 -5.36
CA TYR A 75 7.57 4.23 -4.07
C TYR A 75 7.54 3.16 -2.97
N LEU A 76 7.50 3.64 -1.73
CA LEU A 76 7.21 2.82 -0.56
C LEU A 76 5.69 2.79 -0.34
N GLN A 77 5.13 1.62 -0.11
CA GLN A 77 3.75 1.49 0.36
C GLN A 77 3.75 1.16 1.84
N LEU A 78 3.17 2.06 2.63
CA LEU A 78 3.01 1.90 4.07
C LEU A 78 1.69 1.20 4.38
N PHE A 79 1.77 0.18 5.24
CA PHE A 79 0.64 -0.46 5.89
C PHE A 79 0.80 -0.37 7.40
N ILE A 80 -0.30 -0.14 8.11
CA ILE A 80 -0.38 -0.22 9.58
C ILE A 80 -1.53 -1.15 9.91
N ASN A 81 -1.26 -2.21 10.68
CA ASN A 81 -2.22 -3.27 10.98
C ASN A 81 -2.88 -3.85 9.71
N ASP A 82 -2.07 -4.08 8.66
CA ASP A 82 -2.48 -4.55 7.32
C ASP A 82 -3.42 -3.60 6.55
N ILE A 83 -3.67 -2.41 7.08
CA ILE A 83 -4.43 -1.37 6.38
C ILE A 83 -3.45 -0.51 5.57
N LYS A 84 -3.74 -0.36 4.29
CA LYS A 84 -2.97 0.50 3.37
C LYS A 84 -3.15 1.97 3.76
N ILE A 85 -2.05 2.62 4.14
CA ILE A 85 -2.07 3.99 4.67
C ILE A 85 -1.68 5.01 3.60
N SER A 86 -0.49 4.87 3.01
CA SER A 86 0.03 5.89 2.09
C SER A 86 1.10 5.33 1.15
N ARG A 87 1.20 5.93 -0.03
CA ARG A 87 2.41 5.91 -0.84
C ARG A 87 3.39 6.96 -0.33
N ILE A 88 4.65 6.60 -0.26
CA ILE A 88 5.70 7.46 0.25
C ILE A 88 6.81 7.59 -0.79
N TYR A 89 7.17 8.83 -1.12
CA TYR A 89 8.24 9.21 -2.04
C TYR A 89 9.36 9.99 -1.34
N SER A 90 9.35 10.00 -0.01
CA SER A 90 10.33 10.70 0.82
C SER A 90 11.06 9.74 1.75
N SER A 91 12.21 10.16 2.27
CA SER A 91 12.97 9.41 3.28
C SER A 91 12.38 9.48 4.69
N TRP A 92 11.26 10.16 4.86
CA TRP A 92 10.60 10.35 6.14
C TRP A 92 9.08 10.42 5.98
N PHE A 93 8.36 9.90 6.98
CA PHE A 93 6.91 10.00 7.07
C PHE A 93 6.47 10.08 8.53
N HIS A 94 5.60 11.04 8.85
CA HIS A 94 4.93 11.10 10.15
C HIS A 94 3.64 10.28 10.09
N ALA A 95 3.54 9.25 10.90
CA ALA A 95 2.35 8.41 11.06
C ALA A 95 1.55 8.88 12.28
N PRO A 96 0.38 9.54 12.09
CA PRO A 96 -0.45 10.02 13.18
C PRO A 96 -0.94 8.91 14.13
N GLU A 97 -1.15 9.25 15.40
CA GLU A 97 -1.60 8.33 16.45
C GLU A 97 -2.87 7.55 16.08
N ARG A 98 -3.78 8.16 15.31
CA ARG A 98 -5.04 7.53 14.91
C ARG A 98 -4.88 6.22 14.12
N PHE A 99 -3.73 5.99 13.51
CA PHE A 99 -3.46 4.74 12.79
C PHE A 99 -3.08 3.58 13.71
N PHE A 100 -2.71 3.89 14.96
CA PHE A 100 -2.23 2.91 15.93
C PHE A 100 -3.35 2.58 16.94
N SER A 101 -4.37 1.86 16.47
CA SER A 101 -5.60 1.58 17.23
C SER A 101 -5.49 0.41 18.18
N GLN A 102 -4.43 -0.39 18.08
CA GLN A 102 -4.23 -1.61 18.88
C GLN A 102 -3.17 -1.42 19.96
N LYS A 103 -3.13 -2.35 20.92
CA LYS A 103 -2.07 -2.38 21.93
C LYS A 103 -0.70 -2.70 21.30
N GLU A 104 -0.68 -3.66 20.40
CA GLU A 104 0.47 -3.97 19.53
C GLU A 104 0.08 -3.69 18.10
N ASN A 105 0.84 -2.84 17.41
CA ASN A 105 0.57 -2.43 16.04
C ASN A 105 1.70 -2.90 15.14
N SER A 106 1.35 -3.42 13.96
CA SER A 106 2.29 -3.79 12.91
C SER A 106 2.50 -2.60 11.97
N ILE A 107 3.73 -2.29 11.65
CA ILE A 107 4.11 -1.36 10.59
C ILE A 107 4.83 -2.17 9.52
N LYS A 108 4.31 -2.12 8.30
CA LYS A 108 4.87 -2.83 7.15
C LYS A 108 5.12 -1.88 6.00
N ILE A 109 6.29 -1.99 5.39
CA ILE A 109 6.66 -1.25 4.19
C ILE A 109 6.96 -2.26 3.09
N LYS A 110 6.44 -2.00 1.90
CA LYS A 110 6.74 -2.76 0.68
C LYS A 110 7.21 -1.84 -0.42
N LEU A 111 8.02 -2.35 -1.34
CA LEU A 111 8.48 -1.63 -2.52
C LEU A 111 7.58 -1.90 -3.73
N PHE A 112 7.18 -0.83 -4.40
CA PHE A 112 6.38 -0.89 -5.62
C PHE A 112 7.00 -0.03 -6.72
N THR A 113 6.80 -0.45 -7.96
CA THR A 113 7.04 0.41 -9.12
C THR A 113 5.95 1.46 -9.26
N ASN A 114 6.19 2.47 -10.09
CA ASN A 114 5.16 3.48 -10.39
C ASN A 114 3.96 2.94 -11.19
N PHE A 115 4.06 1.72 -11.72
CA PHE A 115 2.94 0.98 -12.33
C PHE A 115 2.19 0.10 -11.32
N HIS A 116 2.46 0.26 -10.03
CA HIS A 116 1.85 -0.52 -8.95
C HIS A 116 2.20 -2.00 -8.96
N ASP A 117 3.31 -2.36 -9.58
CA ASP A 117 3.84 -3.71 -9.51
C ASP A 117 4.64 -3.87 -8.22
N GLU A 118 4.38 -4.95 -7.47
CA GLU A 118 5.11 -5.28 -6.26
C GLU A 118 6.50 -5.82 -6.62
N LEU A 119 7.56 -5.19 -6.09
CA LEU A 119 8.93 -5.67 -6.30
C LEU A 119 9.22 -6.91 -5.45
N THR A 120 9.79 -7.92 -6.11
CA THR A 120 10.10 -9.22 -5.51
C THR A 120 11.56 -9.60 -5.72
N ILE A 121 12.04 -10.51 -4.88
CA ILE A 121 13.26 -11.29 -5.07
C ILE A 121 12.86 -12.77 -4.94
N ASP A 122 13.14 -13.57 -5.95
CA ASP A 122 12.70 -14.97 -6.01
C ASP A 122 11.19 -15.11 -5.72
N ASN A 123 10.40 -14.23 -6.35
CA ASN A 123 8.94 -14.14 -6.19
C ASN A 123 8.45 -13.81 -4.77
N GLN A 124 9.34 -13.44 -3.85
CA GLN A 124 9.00 -12.98 -2.50
C GLN A 124 9.00 -11.46 -2.44
N PRO A 125 7.98 -10.82 -1.84
CA PRO A 125 7.94 -9.37 -1.70
C PRO A 125 9.19 -8.81 -0.99
N ILE A 126 9.69 -7.67 -1.49
CA ILE A 126 10.68 -6.91 -0.77
C ILE A 126 9.94 -6.05 0.25
N GLU A 127 9.95 -6.49 1.49
CA GLU A 127 9.21 -5.86 2.57
C GLU A 127 10.01 -5.79 3.86
N PHE A 128 9.64 -4.86 4.70
CA PHE A 128 10.13 -4.74 6.07
C PHE A 128 8.92 -4.60 7.00
N GLU A 129 8.87 -5.40 8.04
CA GLU A 129 7.81 -5.36 9.03
C GLU A 129 8.39 -5.33 10.44
N PHE A 130 7.80 -4.52 11.31
CA PHE A 130 8.12 -4.52 12.72
C PHE A 130 6.88 -4.10 13.54
N LYS A 131 6.96 -4.33 14.85
CA LYS A 131 5.86 -4.06 15.75
C LYS A 131 6.21 -2.94 16.72
N VAL A 132 5.21 -2.11 17.01
CA VAL A 132 5.27 -1.08 18.05
C VAL A 132 4.20 -1.33 19.10
N LEU A 133 4.56 -1.17 20.34
CA LEU A 133 3.62 -1.18 21.47
C LEU A 133 3.15 0.24 21.74
N LYS A 134 1.84 0.37 21.97
CA LYS A 134 1.23 1.66 22.34
C LYS A 134 1.28 1.87 23.82
#